data_e8864a4327e203e0610a9d9c09a086d9
#
_entry.id   e8864a4327e203e0610a9d9c09a086d9
#
_cell.length_a   1.000
_cell.length_b   1.000
_cell.length_c   1.000
_cell.angle_alpha   90.00
_cell.angle_beta   90.00
_cell.angle_gamma   90.00
#
_symmetry.space_group_name_H-M   'P 1'
#
loop_
_entity.id
_entity.type
_entity.pdbx_description
1 polymer ?
#
loop_
_entity_poly.entity_id
_entity_poly.type
_entity_poly.pdbx_seq_one_letter_code
_entity_poly.pdbx_strand_id
1 'polypeptide(L)'
;KAIRRQRQMCIRDSIKEILQSTAQILMPRTCPVCGKALDGGERYICRRCLMDMPCTMYEAVPLNNMAQRFVGAVPVERASAYFFYERNAPYSQILQDIKYRNVPDMGRWLARRYAESTADSGLWDGIDYLIPVPLHIGKLAKRGYNQALYIALGISDATQISVYEAIDAVKGHATQTHKSAFERRQNTKGLYASIPEADETLVGKHVMIIDDVITTGATLLSCAESLCHIPDIS
;
A
#
# COMPACT_ATOMS: atom_id res chain seq x y z
N LYS A 1 -34.39 -29.09 -20.17
CA LYS A 1 -34.18 -28.23 -18.97
C LYS A 1 -32.83 -27.49 -18.99
N ALA A 2 -31.73 -28.07 -19.54
CA ALA A 2 -30.40 -27.44 -19.62
C ALA A 2 -30.40 -26.20 -20.55
N ILE A 3 -31.02 -26.26 -21.73
CA ILE A 3 -31.07 -25.17 -22.72
C ILE A 3 -31.83 -23.93 -22.16
N ARG A 4 -32.82 -24.13 -21.31
CA ARG A 4 -33.60 -23.05 -20.68
C ARG A 4 -32.76 -22.31 -19.60
N ARG A 5 -31.92 -23.04 -18.86
CA ARG A 5 -30.97 -22.46 -17.90
C ARG A 5 -29.88 -21.64 -18.58
N GLN A 6 -29.35 -22.14 -19.69
CA GLN A 6 -28.32 -21.45 -20.47
C GLN A 6 -28.83 -20.13 -21.08
N ARG A 7 -30.05 -20.10 -21.62
CA ARG A 7 -30.69 -18.87 -22.11
C ARG A 7 -30.98 -17.85 -20.98
N GLN A 8 -31.40 -18.30 -19.79
CA GLN A 8 -31.59 -17.39 -18.65
C GLN A 8 -30.27 -16.81 -18.10
N MET A 9 -29.18 -17.56 -18.20
CA MET A 9 -27.85 -17.07 -17.81
C MET A 9 -27.37 -15.98 -18.79
N CYS A 10 -27.47 -16.21 -20.10
CA CYS A 10 -27.10 -15.22 -21.12
C CYS A 10 -27.93 -13.93 -21.03
N ILE A 11 -29.23 -14.01 -20.75
CA ILE A 11 -30.09 -12.83 -20.62
C ILE A 11 -29.74 -12.01 -19.36
N ARG A 12 -29.44 -12.67 -18.23
CA ARG A 12 -29.00 -11.98 -17.01
C ARG A 12 -27.63 -11.30 -17.17
N ASP A 13 -26.72 -11.92 -17.91
CA ASP A 13 -25.40 -11.36 -18.19
C ASP A 13 -25.52 -10.18 -19.15
N SER A 14 -26.33 -10.27 -20.21
CA SER A 14 -26.61 -9.14 -21.12
C SER A 14 -27.30 -7.96 -20.42
N ILE A 15 -28.25 -8.21 -19.51
CA ILE A 15 -28.91 -7.14 -18.73
C ILE A 15 -27.91 -6.46 -17.78
N LYS A 16 -27.01 -7.22 -17.14
CA LYS A 16 -25.95 -6.65 -16.30
C LYS A 16 -24.97 -5.80 -17.11
N GLU A 17 -24.58 -6.27 -18.30
CA GLU A 17 -23.71 -5.50 -19.21
C GLU A 17 -24.39 -4.20 -19.68
N ILE A 18 -25.67 -4.25 -20.04
CA ILE A 18 -26.46 -3.06 -20.43
C ILE A 18 -26.60 -2.09 -19.26
N LEU A 19 -26.92 -2.58 -18.05
CA LEU A 19 -27.03 -1.75 -16.85
C LEU A 19 -25.67 -1.14 -16.45
N GLN A 20 -24.57 -1.89 -16.59
CA GLN A 20 -23.24 -1.38 -16.34
C GLN A 20 -22.83 -0.34 -17.39
N SER A 21 -23.16 -0.56 -18.65
CA SER A 21 -22.88 0.39 -19.75
C SER A 21 -23.68 1.67 -19.60
N THR A 22 -24.98 1.59 -19.25
CA THR A 22 -25.81 2.78 -18.99
C THR A 22 -25.41 3.53 -17.73
N ALA A 23 -24.99 2.84 -16.66
CA ALA A 23 -24.45 3.46 -15.46
C ALA A 23 -23.10 4.17 -15.74
N GLN A 24 -22.25 3.62 -16.60
CA GLN A 24 -20.99 4.26 -17.04
C GLN A 24 -21.22 5.51 -17.89
N ILE A 25 -22.31 5.57 -18.65
CA ILE A 25 -22.70 6.77 -19.43
C ILE A 25 -23.19 7.88 -18.49
N LEU A 26 -23.95 7.53 -17.44
CA LEU A 26 -24.53 8.49 -16.49
C LEU A 26 -23.52 8.93 -15.40
N MET A 27 -22.58 8.05 -15.03
CA MET A 27 -21.52 8.33 -14.04
C MET A 27 -20.20 7.73 -14.54
N PRO A 28 -19.52 8.39 -15.48
CA PRO A 28 -18.25 7.90 -16.00
C PRO A 28 -17.21 7.84 -14.89
N ARG A 29 -16.44 6.74 -14.84
CA ARG A 29 -15.26 6.65 -13.98
C ARG A 29 -14.27 7.71 -14.43
N THR A 30 -13.79 8.53 -13.50
CA THR A 30 -12.85 9.61 -13.80
C THR A 30 -11.48 9.32 -13.19
N CYS A 31 -10.44 9.76 -13.88
CA CYS A 31 -9.07 9.73 -13.37
C CYS A 31 -8.94 10.67 -12.16
N PRO A 32 -8.50 10.20 -10.98
CA PRO A 32 -8.38 11.02 -9.77
C PRO A 32 -7.34 12.15 -9.95
N VAL A 33 -6.38 12.00 -10.86
CA VAL A 33 -5.30 12.96 -11.05
C VAL A 33 -5.72 14.13 -11.95
N CYS A 34 -6.42 13.87 -13.07
CA CYS A 34 -6.75 14.93 -14.07
C CYS A 34 -8.25 15.13 -14.28
N GLY A 35 -9.11 14.35 -13.65
CA GLY A 35 -10.58 14.44 -13.77
C GLY A 35 -11.17 13.96 -15.09
N LYS A 36 -10.36 13.54 -16.09
CA LYS A 36 -10.87 13.02 -17.36
C LYS A 36 -11.58 11.68 -17.18
N ALA A 37 -12.63 11.44 -17.98
CA ALA A 37 -13.26 10.13 -18.06
C ALA A 37 -12.23 9.07 -18.46
N LEU A 38 -12.30 7.89 -17.81
CA LEU A 38 -11.44 6.75 -18.11
C LEU A 38 -11.99 5.98 -19.32
N ASP A 39 -11.11 5.62 -20.24
CA ASP A 39 -11.42 4.76 -21.37
C ASP A 39 -11.65 3.31 -20.93
N GLY A 40 -12.27 2.49 -21.78
CA GLY A 40 -12.62 1.10 -21.47
C GLY A 40 -11.48 0.19 -21.04
N GLY A 41 -10.22 0.52 -21.41
CA GLY A 41 -9.01 -0.19 -21.00
C GLY A 41 -8.30 0.40 -19.77
N GLU A 42 -8.79 1.53 -19.24
CA GLU A 42 -8.21 2.20 -18.08
C GLU A 42 -8.98 1.83 -16.81
N ARG A 43 -8.26 1.44 -15.76
CA ARG A 43 -8.91 0.93 -14.55
C ARG A 43 -9.18 2.00 -13.50
N TYR A 44 -8.15 2.70 -13.02
CA TYR A 44 -8.23 3.71 -11.96
C TYR A 44 -7.61 5.05 -12.38
N ILE A 45 -6.56 5.02 -13.17
CA ILE A 45 -5.79 6.19 -13.60
C ILE A 45 -5.63 6.12 -15.11
N CYS A 46 -5.79 7.26 -15.81
CA CYS A 46 -5.62 7.31 -17.26
C CYS A 46 -4.15 7.11 -17.66
N ARG A 47 -3.93 6.59 -18.87
CA ARG A 47 -2.58 6.29 -19.40
C ARG A 47 -1.64 7.48 -19.30
N ARG A 48 -2.11 8.67 -19.65
CA ARG A 48 -1.30 9.89 -19.56
C ARG A 48 -0.81 10.13 -18.13
N CYS A 49 -1.70 10.13 -17.14
CA CYS A 49 -1.31 10.35 -15.76
C CYS A 49 -0.44 9.21 -15.18
N LEU A 50 -0.55 7.99 -15.70
CA LEU A 50 0.37 6.90 -15.35
C LEU A 50 1.78 7.15 -15.94
N MET A 51 1.88 7.67 -17.16
CA MET A 51 3.17 8.00 -17.79
C MET A 51 3.84 9.23 -17.16
N ASP A 52 3.04 10.21 -16.77
CA ASP A 52 3.50 11.48 -16.16
C ASP A 52 3.69 11.34 -14.61
N MET A 53 3.56 10.12 -14.05
CA MET A 53 3.66 9.89 -12.59
C MET A 53 5.07 10.25 -12.10
N PRO A 54 5.21 11.06 -11.03
CA PRO A 54 6.49 11.46 -10.49
C PRO A 54 7.15 10.31 -9.70
N CYS A 55 7.57 9.25 -10.40
CA CYS A 55 8.22 8.08 -9.81
C CYS A 55 9.53 8.45 -9.13
N THR A 56 9.86 7.77 -8.02
CA THR A 56 11.07 8.08 -7.24
C THR A 56 12.32 7.45 -7.83
N MET A 57 12.20 6.31 -8.50
CA MET A 57 13.28 5.44 -9.00
C MET A 57 14.23 4.97 -7.87
N TYR A 58 13.73 4.92 -6.63
CA TYR A 58 14.53 4.56 -5.45
C TYR A 58 14.91 3.08 -5.40
N GLU A 59 14.19 2.23 -6.12
CA GLU A 59 14.52 0.81 -6.30
C GLU A 59 15.91 0.60 -6.93
N ALA A 60 16.36 1.54 -7.74
CA ALA A 60 17.67 1.49 -8.41
C ALA A 60 18.83 2.00 -7.52
N VAL A 61 18.53 2.64 -6.38
CA VAL A 61 19.52 3.33 -5.54
C VAL A 61 19.39 2.86 -4.09
N PRO A 62 20.20 1.87 -3.63
CA PRO A 62 20.07 1.30 -2.27
C PRO A 62 20.15 2.35 -1.14
N LEU A 63 21.10 3.29 -1.20
CA LEU A 63 21.28 4.35 -0.19
C LEU A 63 20.63 5.68 -0.62
N ASN A 64 19.41 5.61 -1.12
CA ASN A 64 18.63 6.80 -1.49
C ASN A 64 18.22 7.65 -0.25
N ASN A 65 17.67 8.83 -0.48
CA ASN A 65 17.24 9.77 0.56
C ASN A 65 16.18 9.18 1.53
N MET A 66 15.45 8.17 1.12
CA MET A 66 14.50 7.48 1.99
C MET A 66 15.23 6.52 2.93
N ALA A 67 16.14 5.68 2.42
CA ALA A 67 16.94 4.75 3.21
C ALA A 67 17.80 5.48 4.26
N GLN A 68 18.37 6.64 3.90
CA GLN A 68 19.20 7.45 4.81
C GLN A 68 18.45 7.89 6.10
N ARG A 69 17.12 7.92 6.10
CA ARG A 69 16.31 8.27 7.28
C ARG A 69 16.38 7.23 8.39
N PHE A 70 16.76 6.00 8.05
CA PHE A 70 16.80 4.84 8.96
C PHE A 70 18.22 4.50 9.39
N VAL A 71 19.25 5.04 8.72
CA VAL A 71 20.67 4.76 9.02
C VAL A 71 20.97 5.07 10.48
N GLY A 72 21.58 4.08 11.16
CA GLY A 72 21.96 4.19 12.57
C GLY A 72 20.82 4.02 13.59
N ALA A 73 19.58 3.82 13.12
CA ALA A 73 18.44 3.58 14.01
C ALA A 73 18.05 2.09 14.01
N VAL A 74 17.94 1.47 12.83
CA VAL A 74 17.65 0.04 12.64
C VAL A 74 18.47 -0.47 11.45
N PRO A 75 18.77 -1.78 11.36
CA PRO A 75 19.39 -2.36 10.19
C PRO A 75 18.39 -2.34 9.03
N VAL A 76 18.62 -1.48 8.03
CA VAL A 76 17.81 -1.39 6.82
C VAL A 76 18.71 -1.52 5.61
N GLU A 77 18.47 -2.53 4.78
CA GLU A 77 19.23 -2.74 3.56
C GLU A 77 18.76 -1.82 2.43
N ARG A 78 17.46 -1.75 2.23
CA ARG A 78 16.84 -0.96 1.17
C ARG A 78 15.58 -0.27 1.67
N ALA A 79 15.28 0.88 1.07
CA ALA A 79 13.99 1.54 1.21
C ALA A 79 13.58 2.13 -0.14
N SER A 80 12.33 1.96 -0.53
CA SER A 80 11.83 2.46 -1.79
C SER A 80 10.40 2.98 -1.68
N ALA A 81 10.01 3.82 -2.63
CA ALA A 81 8.66 4.34 -2.76
C ALA A 81 8.32 4.48 -4.24
N TYR A 82 7.08 4.22 -4.63
CA TYR A 82 6.69 4.25 -6.02
C TYR A 82 6.76 5.66 -6.61
N PHE A 83 6.15 6.65 -5.96
CA PHE A 83 6.12 8.02 -6.46
C PHE A 83 6.19 9.04 -5.32
N PHE A 84 6.62 10.26 -5.65
CA PHE A 84 6.67 11.37 -4.71
C PHE A 84 5.26 11.84 -4.35
N TYR A 85 5.02 11.98 -3.04
CA TYR A 85 3.80 12.55 -2.49
C TYR A 85 4.03 14.01 -2.12
N GLU A 86 3.27 14.90 -2.72
CA GLU A 86 3.22 16.31 -2.34
C GLU A 86 1.78 16.69 -2.00
N ARG A 87 1.59 17.32 -0.84
CA ARG A 87 0.27 17.76 -0.41
C ARG A 87 -0.27 18.79 -1.39
N ASN A 88 -1.53 18.65 -1.80
CA ASN A 88 -2.23 19.49 -2.77
C ASN A 88 -1.77 19.36 -4.23
N ALA A 89 -0.79 18.50 -4.54
CA ALA A 89 -0.49 18.13 -5.91
C ALA A 89 -1.57 17.18 -6.47
N PRO A 90 -1.77 17.11 -7.80
CA PRO A 90 -2.80 16.25 -8.41
C PRO A 90 -2.71 14.77 -7.99
N TYR A 91 -1.49 14.24 -7.87
CA TYR A 91 -1.25 12.85 -7.47
C TYR A 91 -1.59 12.56 -6.00
N SER A 92 -1.74 13.60 -5.15
CA SER A 92 -2.18 13.40 -3.77
C SER A 92 -3.60 12.83 -3.70
N GLN A 93 -4.43 13.04 -4.73
CA GLN A 93 -5.79 12.53 -4.80
C GLN A 93 -5.85 10.99 -4.80
N ILE A 94 -4.83 10.32 -5.35
CA ILE A 94 -4.71 8.86 -5.32
C ILE A 94 -4.75 8.34 -3.86
N LEU A 95 -3.93 8.93 -2.97
CA LEU A 95 -3.89 8.53 -1.57
C LEU A 95 -5.17 8.95 -0.82
N GLN A 96 -5.81 10.05 -1.21
CA GLN A 96 -7.10 10.46 -0.65
C GLN A 96 -8.19 9.45 -1.00
N ASP A 97 -8.23 8.97 -2.23
CA ASP A 97 -9.20 7.99 -2.70
C ASP A 97 -8.99 6.62 -2.02
N ILE A 98 -7.71 6.18 -1.92
CA ILE A 98 -7.35 4.96 -1.19
C ILE A 98 -7.72 5.09 0.30
N LYS A 99 -7.56 6.25 0.93
CA LYS A 99 -7.79 6.42 2.38
C LYS A 99 -9.25 6.68 2.77
N TYR A 100 -9.99 7.40 1.92
CA TYR A 100 -11.26 8.02 2.36
C TYR A 100 -12.45 7.79 1.43
N ARG A 101 -12.23 7.33 0.20
CA ARG A 101 -13.30 7.07 -0.78
C ARG A 101 -13.62 5.60 -0.99
N ASN A 102 -13.12 4.75 -0.11
CA ASN A 102 -13.36 3.30 -0.14
C ASN A 102 -12.93 2.64 -1.46
N VAL A 103 -11.74 3.00 -1.95
CA VAL A 103 -11.13 2.42 -3.17
C VAL A 103 -9.78 1.73 -2.84
N PRO A 104 -9.73 0.78 -1.88
CA PRO A 104 -8.49 0.12 -1.49
C PRO A 104 -7.85 -0.67 -2.64
N ASP A 105 -8.66 -1.22 -3.55
CA ASP A 105 -8.19 -1.96 -4.72
C ASP A 105 -7.35 -1.12 -5.69
N MET A 106 -7.47 0.22 -5.67
CA MET A 106 -6.57 1.09 -6.41
C MET A 106 -5.15 1.02 -5.85
N GLY A 107 -5.01 0.96 -4.52
CA GLY A 107 -3.72 0.76 -3.86
C GLY A 107 -3.09 -0.58 -4.23
N ARG A 108 -3.87 -1.68 -4.19
CA ARG A 108 -3.44 -3.01 -4.61
C ARG A 108 -2.99 -3.03 -6.08
N TRP A 109 -3.77 -2.42 -6.95
CA TRP A 109 -3.46 -2.35 -8.38
C TRP A 109 -2.20 -1.54 -8.67
N LEU A 110 -2.01 -0.38 -8.02
CA LEU A 110 -0.79 0.43 -8.16
C LEU A 110 0.44 -0.30 -7.63
N ALA A 111 0.34 -0.94 -6.48
CA ALA A 111 1.42 -1.69 -5.86
C ALA A 111 1.85 -2.88 -6.71
N ARG A 112 0.90 -3.61 -7.29
CA ARG A 112 1.18 -4.68 -8.26
C ARG A 112 1.94 -4.14 -9.47
N ARG A 113 1.51 -3.03 -10.07
CA ARG A 113 2.21 -2.41 -11.20
C ARG A 113 3.62 -1.97 -10.85
N TYR A 114 3.80 -1.42 -9.64
CA TYR A 114 5.13 -1.08 -9.15
C TYR A 114 6.03 -2.31 -9.06
N ALA A 115 5.57 -3.38 -8.43
CA ALA A 115 6.32 -4.62 -8.30
C ALA A 115 6.64 -5.24 -9.68
N GLU A 116 5.67 -5.26 -10.61
CA GLU A 116 5.90 -5.70 -11.99
C GLU A 116 6.96 -4.85 -12.72
N SER A 117 6.93 -3.53 -12.55
CA SER A 117 7.88 -2.61 -13.21
C SER A 117 9.29 -2.64 -12.62
N THR A 118 9.45 -3.15 -11.41
CA THR A 118 10.72 -3.22 -10.66
C THR A 118 11.20 -4.65 -10.44
N ALA A 119 10.65 -5.62 -11.16
CA ALA A 119 11.00 -7.05 -11.00
C ALA A 119 12.50 -7.32 -11.14
N ASP A 120 13.16 -6.65 -12.07
CA ASP A 120 14.59 -6.84 -12.36
C ASP A 120 15.51 -5.91 -11.52
N SER A 121 14.96 -5.15 -10.56
CA SER A 121 15.75 -4.18 -9.77
C SER A 121 16.54 -4.80 -8.61
N GLY A 122 16.28 -6.05 -8.28
CA GLY A 122 16.79 -6.72 -7.08
C GLY A 122 16.15 -6.21 -5.77
N LEU A 123 15.10 -5.39 -5.85
CA LEU A 123 14.40 -4.89 -4.65
C LEU A 123 13.67 -6.01 -3.88
N TRP A 124 13.23 -7.04 -4.60
CA TRP A 124 12.40 -8.14 -4.09
C TRP A 124 13.21 -9.39 -3.75
N ASP A 125 14.53 -9.37 -4.03
CA ASP A 125 15.38 -10.55 -3.88
C ASP A 125 15.56 -10.93 -2.40
N GLY A 126 15.36 -12.21 -2.11
CA GLY A 126 15.55 -12.77 -0.76
C GLY A 126 14.51 -12.37 0.28
N ILE A 127 13.48 -11.59 -0.06
CA ILE A 127 12.42 -11.22 0.88
C ILE A 127 11.54 -12.44 1.17
N ASP A 128 11.42 -12.84 2.45
CA ASP A 128 10.54 -13.92 2.90
C ASP A 128 9.09 -13.43 3.10
N TYR A 129 8.92 -12.25 3.70
CA TYR A 129 7.58 -11.74 4.04
C TYR A 129 7.43 -10.23 3.77
N LEU A 130 6.23 -9.85 3.34
CA LEU A 130 5.75 -8.47 3.31
C LEU A 130 4.93 -8.21 4.58
N ILE A 131 5.36 -7.25 5.40
CA ILE A 131 4.73 -6.91 6.67
C ILE A 131 4.01 -5.57 6.52
N PRO A 132 2.67 -5.56 6.40
CA PRO A 132 1.91 -4.32 6.34
C PRO A 132 1.91 -3.60 7.70
N VAL A 133 2.17 -2.30 7.70
CA VAL A 133 2.00 -1.45 8.88
C VAL A 133 0.56 -1.56 9.37
N PRO A 134 0.32 -1.92 10.65
CA PRO A 134 -1.02 -2.08 11.16
C PRO A 134 -1.74 -0.75 11.35
N LEU A 135 -3.04 -0.77 11.17
CA LEU A 135 -3.89 0.38 11.41
C LEU A 135 -4.55 0.24 12.79
N HIS A 136 -4.41 1.27 13.64
CA HIS A 136 -5.07 1.28 14.95
C HIS A 136 -6.59 1.03 14.81
N ILE A 137 -7.16 0.24 15.73
CA ILE A 137 -8.55 -0.25 15.68
C ILE A 137 -9.59 0.86 15.46
N GLY A 138 -9.40 2.03 16.07
CA GLY A 138 -10.31 3.17 15.87
C GLY A 138 -10.26 3.76 14.45
N LYS A 139 -9.10 3.71 13.79
CA LYS A 139 -8.97 4.11 12.38
C LYS A 139 -9.50 3.02 11.46
N LEU A 140 -9.25 1.75 11.79
CA LEU A 140 -9.77 0.60 11.07
C LEU A 140 -11.30 0.57 11.08
N ALA A 141 -11.93 0.78 12.24
CA ALA A 141 -13.38 0.88 12.38
C ALA A 141 -13.99 2.02 11.55
N LYS A 142 -13.29 3.17 11.47
CA LYS A 142 -13.73 4.32 10.66
C LYS A 142 -13.54 4.11 9.16
N ARG A 143 -12.48 3.42 8.75
CA ARG A 143 -12.04 3.30 7.35
C ARG A 143 -12.51 2.01 6.70
N GLY A 144 -12.72 0.95 7.50
CA GLY A 144 -13.16 -0.37 7.06
C GLY A 144 -12.06 -1.31 6.56
N TYR A 145 -10.84 -0.80 6.33
CA TYR A 145 -9.70 -1.58 5.80
C TYR A 145 -8.34 -0.95 6.14
N ASN A 146 -7.29 -1.77 6.08
CA ASN A 146 -5.90 -1.35 6.20
C ASN A 146 -5.28 -1.14 4.81
N GLN A 147 -4.87 0.09 4.48
CA GLN A 147 -4.29 0.44 3.17
C GLN A 147 -2.97 -0.27 2.91
N ALA A 148 -2.10 -0.34 3.94
CA ALA A 148 -0.82 -1.02 3.84
C ALA A 148 -0.98 -2.51 3.49
N LEU A 149 -2.03 -3.16 4.03
CA LEU A 149 -2.38 -4.54 3.68
C LEU A 149 -2.75 -4.68 2.19
N TYR A 150 -3.58 -3.78 1.65
CA TYR A 150 -3.95 -3.83 0.21
C TYR A 150 -2.74 -3.58 -0.69
N ILE A 151 -1.82 -2.69 -0.29
CA ILE A 151 -0.55 -2.46 -0.99
C ILE A 151 0.32 -3.71 -0.93
N ALA A 152 0.51 -4.32 0.23
CA ALA A 152 1.26 -5.56 0.39
C ALA A 152 0.68 -6.71 -0.46
N LEU A 153 -0.64 -6.87 -0.47
CA LEU A 153 -1.32 -7.84 -1.34
C LEU A 153 -1.07 -7.58 -2.82
N GLY A 154 -0.99 -6.31 -3.24
CA GLY A 154 -0.66 -5.95 -4.62
C GLY A 154 0.77 -6.32 -5.00
N ILE A 155 1.73 -6.12 -4.11
CA ILE A 155 3.12 -6.58 -4.31
C ILE A 155 3.15 -8.11 -4.36
N SER A 156 2.49 -8.79 -3.43
CA SER A 156 2.39 -10.25 -3.38
C SER A 156 1.79 -10.85 -4.67
N ASP A 157 0.79 -10.20 -5.27
CA ASP A 157 0.19 -10.63 -6.55
C ASP A 157 1.23 -10.70 -7.70
N ALA A 158 2.27 -9.87 -7.66
CA ALA A 158 3.31 -9.83 -8.70
C ALA A 158 4.55 -10.67 -8.32
N THR A 159 4.97 -10.62 -7.06
CA THR A 159 6.24 -11.21 -6.59
C THR A 159 6.08 -12.61 -6.00
N GLN A 160 4.86 -13.01 -5.66
CA GLN A 160 4.52 -14.23 -4.91
C GLN A 160 5.10 -14.27 -3.47
N ILE A 161 5.66 -13.15 -2.96
CA ILE A 161 6.12 -13.04 -1.59
C ILE A 161 4.89 -13.04 -0.66
N SER A 162 4.94 -13.83 0.41
CA SER A 162 3.84 -13.96 1.36
C SER A 162 3.61 -12.70 2.17
N VAL A 163 2.35 -12.32 2.38
CA VAL A 163 1.98 -11.23 3.31
C VAL A 163 1.77 -11.81 4.70
N TYR A 164 2.39 -11.18 5.71
CA TYR A 164 2.24 -11.58 7.10
C TYR A 164 1.98 -10.37 8.00
N GLU A 165 0.85 -10.35 8.70
CA GLU A 165 0.47 -9.29 9.64
C GLU A 165 1.12 -9.55 11.00
N ALA A 166 2.42 -9.29 11.10
CA ALA A 166 3.29 -9.62 12.23
C ALA A 166 3.29 -8.56 13.35
N ILE A 167 2.65 -7.43 13.15
CA ILE A 167 2.70 -6.26 14.05
C ILE A 167 1.29 -5.81 14.41
N ASP A 168 1.08 -5.49 15.68
CA ASP A 168 -0.15 -4.87 16.19
C ASP A 168 0.06 -3.40 16.58
N ALA A 169 -0.98 -2.58 16.39
CA ALA A 169 -1.03 -1.21 16.89
C ALA A 169 -1.62 -1.19 18.31
N VAL A 170 -0.76 -1.15 19.33
CA VAL A 170 -1.15 -1.32 20.75
C VAL A 170 -1.66 -0.06 21.44
N LYS A 171 -1.40 1.14 20.88
CA LYS A 171 -1.86 2.42 21.43
C LYS A 171 -2.51 3.29 20.36
N GLY A 172 -3.58 3.99 20.73
CA GLY A 172 -4.23 4.96 19.88
C GLY A 172 -3.36 6.18 19.62
N HIS A 173 -3.14 6.52 18.34
CA HIS A 173 -2.59 7.82 17.98
C HIS A 173 -3.58 8.92 18.41
N ALA A 174 -3.23 9.74 19.37
CA ALA A 174 -3.92 11.02 19.56
C ALA A 174 -3.67 11.87 18.30
N THR A 175 -4.74 12.18 17.59
CA THR A 175 -4.71 13.06 16.40
C THR A 175 -4.28 14.45 16.86
N GLN A 176 -3.01 14.81 16.70
CA GLN A 176 -2.52 16.17 16.90
C GLN A 176 -1.88 16.67 15.63
N THR A 177 -2.57 17.60 14.98
CA THR A 177 -2.29 18.15 13.65
C THR A 177 -1.11 19.13 13.60
N HIS A 178 -0.44 19.45 14.73
CA HIS A 178 0.56 20.52 14.82
C HIS A 178 1.87 20.14 15.54
N LYS A 179 2.34 18.89 15.42
CA LYS A 179 3.61 18.47 16.05
C LYS A 179 4.79 18.54 15.10
N SER A 180 5.96 18.96 15.63
CA SER A 180 7.25 18.96 14.94
C SER A 180 7.70 17.52 14.58
N ALA A 181 8.66 17.39 13.65
CA ALA A 181 9.21 16.09 13.26
C ALA A 181 9.88 15.36 14.46
N PHE A 182 10.49 16.09 15.39
CA PHE A 182 11.09 15.55 16.60
C PHE A 182 10.05 14.99 17.58
N GLU A 183 8.96 15.71 17.81
CA GLU A 183 7.86 15.26 18.68
C GLU A 183 7.13 14.06 18.10
N ARG A 184 7.06 13.91 16.75
CA ARG A 184 6.50 12.73 16.10
C ARG A 184 7.32 11.47 16.35
N ARG A 185 8.66 11.57 16.37
CA ARG A 185 9.56 10.44 16.71
C ARG A 185 9.40 9.97 18.15
N GLN A 186 9.30 10.88 19.11
CA GLN A 186 9.09 10.51 20.52
C GLN A 186 7.72 9.90 20.80
N ASN A 187 6.69 10.30 20.06
CA ASN A 187 5.32 9.81 20.27
C ASN A 187 5.02 8.45 19.62
N THR A 188 5.93 7.89 18.80
CA THR A 188 5.74 6.59 18.16
C THR A 188 6.32 5.43 18.97
N LYS A 189 7.21 5.67 19.94
CA LYS A 189 7.78 4.60 20.77
C LYS A 189 6.69 3.84 21.55
N GLY A 190 6.66 2.51 21.33
CA GLY A 190 5.69 1.61 21.97
C GLY A 190 4.26 1.76 21.45
N LEU A 191 4.07 2.30 20.23
CA LEU A 191 2.77 2.29 19.55
C LEU A 191 2.52 0.98 18.80
N TYR A 192 3.59 0.27 18.47
CA TYR A 192 3.59 -0.98 17.71
C TYR A 192 4.31 -2.06 18.51
N ALA A 193 3.83 -3.30 18.40
CA ALA A 193 4.46 -4.48 18.98
C ALA A 193 4.33 -5.66 18.02
N SER A 194 5.32 -6.56 18.00
CA SER A 194 5.14 -7.85 17.33
C SER A 194 4.01 -8.65 17.99
N ILE A 195 3.31 -9.44 17.19
CA ILE A 195 2.42 -10.46 17.75
C ILE A 195 3.26 -11.64 18.26
N PRO A 196 2.83 -12.39 19.31
CA PRO A 196 3.63 -13.47 19.88
C PRO A 196 4.09 -14.52 18.86
N GLU A 197 3.24 -14.85 17.90
CA GLU A 197 3.52 -15.85 16.86
C GLU A 197 4.58 -15.36 15.84
N ALA A 198 4.77 -14.04 15.73
CA ALA A 198 5.79 -13.46 14.85
C ALA A 198 7.19 -13.72 15.36
N ASP A 199 7.39 -13.74 16.68
CA ASP A 199 8.69 -13.92 17.32
C ASP A 199 9.35 -15.27 16.97
N GLU A 200 8.54 -16.31 16.73
CA GLU A 200 9.02 -17.61 16.27
C GLU A 200 9.10 -17.70 14.74
N THR A 201 8.09 -17.14 14.03
CA THR A 201 7.96 -17.26 12.58
C THR A 201 9.04 -16.47 11.84
N LEU A 202 9.46 -15.35 12.39
CA LEU A 202 10.39 -14.40 11.73
C LEU A 202 11.85 -14.59 12.11
N VAL A 203 12.22 -15.59 12.91
CA VAL A 203 13.64 -15.90 13.20
C VAL A 203 14.39 -16.18 11.91
N GLY A 204 15.48 -15.43 11.66
CA GLY A 204 16.33 -15.57 10.48
C GLY A 204 15.65 -15.19 9.15
N LYS A 205 14.56 -14.42 9.20
CA LYS A 205 13.81 -14.00 8.01
C LYS A 205 14.19 -12.62 7.53
N HIS A 206 14.21 -12.47 6.21
CA HIS A 206 14.33 -11.17 5.55
C HIS A 206 12.95 -10.61 5.25
N VAL A 207 12.63 -9.43 5.79
CA VAL A 207 11.27 -8.88 5.76
C VAL A 207 11.22 -7.49 5.14
N MET A 208 10.11 -7.16 4.50
CA MET A 208 9.85 -5.82 3.98
C MET A 208 8.61 -5.22 4.64
N ILE A 209 8.77 -4.11 5.35
CA ILE A 209 7.67 -3.38 5.97
C ILE A 209 7.01 -2.46 4.95
N ILE A 210 5.69 -2.56 4.81
CA ILE A 210 4.90 -1.84 3.80
C ILE A 210 4.00 -0.79 4.46
N ASP A 211 4.06 0.45 3.95
CA ASP A 211 3.15 1.55 4.35
C ASP A 211 2.60 2.28 3.11
N ASP A 212 1.56 3.08 3.28
CA ASP A 212 0.92 3.84 2.20
C ASP A 212 1.65 5.17 1.88
N VAL A 213 2.26 5.80 2.85
CA VAL A 213 3.02 7.06 2.67
C VAL A 213 4.08 7.26 3.73
N ILE A 214 5.27 7.58 3.30
CA ILE A 214 6.34 8.03 4.19
C ILE A 214 6.42 9.57 4.22
N THR A 215 6.50 10.11 5.43
CA THR A 215 6.80 11.53 5.66
C THR A 215 8.11 11.67 6.43
N THR A 216 8.11 11.51 7.73
CA THR A 216 9.31 11.50 8.57
C THR A 216 9.96 10.11 8.70
N GLY A 217 9.25 9.05 8.34
CA GLY A 217 9.66 7.65 8.55
C GLY A 217 9.39 7.12 9.95
N ALA A 218 8.82 7.93 10.86
CA ALA A 218 8.63 7.54 12.26
C ALA A 218 7.74 6.30 12.45
N THR A 219 6.72 6.11 11.61
CA THR A 219 5.86 4.93 11.63
C THR A 219 6.64 3.68 11.27
N LEU A 220 7.33 3.69 10.11
CA LEU A 220 8.14 2.56 9.65
C LEU A 220 9.26 2.24 10.64
N LEU A 221 9.93 3.27 11.19
CA LEU A 221 10.95 3.09 12.21
C LEU A 221 10.40 2.38 13.45
N SER A 222 9.25 2.81 13.96
CA SER A 222 8.64 2.21 15.15
C SER A 222 8.15 0.77 14.89
N CYS A 223 7.71 0.46 13.67
CA CYS A 223 7.39 -0.91 13.28
C CYS A 223 8.67 -1.77 13.19
N ALA A 224 9.75 -1.25 12.59
CA ALA A 224 11.03 -1.95 12.53
C ALA A 224 11.61 -2.18 13.94
N GLU A 225 11.61 -1.15 14.81
CA GLU A 225 12.04 -1.27 16.21
C GLU A 225 11.26 -2.36 16.97
N SER A 226 9.98 -2.57 16.67
CA SER A 226 9.16 -3.61 17.31
C SER A 226 9.53 -5.03 16.91
N LEU A 227 10.29 -5.21 15.82
CA LEU A 227 10.76 -6.51 15.33
C LEU A 227 12.25 -6.77 15.66
N CYS A 228 13.04 -5.74 16.00
CA CYS A 228 14.49 -5.86 16.19
C CYS A 228 14.94 -6.79 17.33
N HIS A 229 14.01 -7.24 18.20
CA HIS A 229 14.33 -8.21 19.25
C HIS A 229 14.34 -9.66 18.75
N ILE A 230 13.78 -9.90 17.54
CA ILE A 230 13.72 -11.24 16.93
C ILE A 230 15.12 -11.58 16.40
N PRO A 231 15.67 -12.77 16.74
CA PRO A 231 17.02 -13.16 16.33
C PRO A 231 17.15 -13.22 14.80
N ASP A 232 18.25 -12.68 14.29
CA ASP A 232 18.67 -12.75 12.88
C ASP A 232 17.62 -12.25 11.87
N ILE A 233 16.67 -11.42 12.29
CA ILE A 233 15.73 -10.74 11.38
C ILE A 233 16.47 -9.62 10.62
N SER A 234 16.18 -9.47 9.35
CA SER A 234 16.77 -8.46 8.49
C SER A 234 15.72 -7.78 7.60
#